data_651719943109d6da45924d5b5e4eb482
#
_entry.id   651719943109d6da45924d5b5e4eb482
#
_cell.length_a   1.000
_cell.length_b   1.000
_cell.length_c   1.000
_cell.angle_alpha   90.00
_cell.angle_beta   90.00
_cell.angle_gamma   90.00
#
_symmetry.space_group_name_H-M   'P 1'
#
loop_
_entity.id
_entity.type
_entity.pdbx_description
1 polymer ?
#
loop_
_entity_poly.entity_id
_entity_poly.type
_entity_poly.pdbx_seq_one_letter_code
_entity_poly.pdbx_strand_id
1 'polypeptide(L)'
;MYTKNDIMQMVEDEDVEFIRLQFTDIFGNMKNVAITSSQLEKALDNRCMFDGSSIEGFVRIEESDMYLHPDLDTFTIFPWRPQQGKVARIICDIYRPDGTPFEGDPRYVLQKVIKQAEDMGYVFDVGPECEFFLFNTDDNGCPTTDTTEKAGYFEMGPNDHGENARRDMVLTLEDMGFEIEASHHEASPGQHEIDFRYEPAMHAADNIMTFKLAVKTIAKRHGMHATFMPKPKSGVSGSGMHINMSLRKDGKNIFADENDKFGLSQDAYYFIGGLMKHIYEMTAITNPLVNSYKRLVSGFEAPLHITWSVRNRSPLIRIPSAVGGGTRIELRSPDCAANPYLTIALCLAAGLDGMKNKITPPENIQKNIFSMSEEEKAERNIKSLPTNLSDAVEAMEQDAFIQDVLGEHISNVYINSKKDEWDRYCRAVTQWEVDEYLDKF
;
A
#
# COMPACT_ATOMS: atom_id res chain seq x y z
N MET A 1 5.94 3.63 -24.22
CA MET A 1 4.83 4.60 -24.13
C MET A 1 3.88 4.37 -25.30
N TYR A 2 2.67 3.88 -25.02
CA TYR A 2 1.66 3.64 -26.04
C TYR A 2 1.04 4.95 -26.54
N THR A 3 0.68 4.97 -27.81
CA THR A 3 -0.12 6.05 -28.40
C THR A 3 -1.60 5.69 -28.40
N LYS A 4 -2.48 6.67 -28.64
CA LYS A 4 -3.93 6.40 -28.81
C LYS A 4 -4.21 5.37 -29.88
N ASN A 5 -3.46 5.44 -31.00
CA ASN A 5 -3.61 4.49 -32.11
C ASN A 5 -3.19 3.06 -31.69
N ASP A 6 -2.15 2.92 -30.87
CA ASP A 6 -1.74 1.61 -30.37
C ASP A 6 -2.84 0.98 -29.51
N ILE A 7 -3.45 1.75 -28.60
CA ILE A 7 -4.55 1.27 -27.75
C ILE A 7 -5.77 0.90 -28.62
N MET A 8 -6.14 1.72 -29.60
CA MET A 8 -7.25 1.42 -30.52
C MET A 8 -7.02 0.11 -31.26
N GLN A 9 -5.78 -0.08 -31.79
CA GLN A 9 -5.42 -1.31 -32.49
C GLN A 9 -5.43 -2.53 -31.56
N MET A 10 -4.87 -2.42 -30.34
CA MET A 10 -4.89 -3.51 -29.34
C MET A 10 -6.31 -3.91 -28.97
N VAL A 11 -7.22 -2.97 -28.82
CA VAL A 11 -8.63 -3.24 -28.51
C VAL A 11 -9.32 -4.03 -29.64
N GLU A 12 -9.02 -3.69 -30.91
CA GLU A 12 -9.55 -4.39 -32.09
C GLU A 12 -8.93 -5.79 -32.23
N ASP A 13 -7.59 -5.90 -32.17
CA ASP A 13 -6.88 -7.17 -32.35
C ASP A 13 -7.21 -8.20 -31.27
N GLU A 14 -7.47 -7.74 -30.05
CA GLU A 14 -7.74 -8.59 -28.89
C GLU A 14 -9.25 -8.82 -28.60
N ASP A 15 -10.15 -8.35 -29.46
CA ASP A 15 -11.61 -8.47 -29.28
C ASP A 15 -12.09 -7.93 -27.93
N VAL A 16 -11.60 -6.74 -27.54
CA VAL A 16 -12.00 -6.08 -26.29
C VAL A 16 -13.30 -5.31 -26.50
N GLU A 17 -14.35 -5.68 -25.77
CA GLU A 17 -15.67 -5.03 -25.84
C GLU A 17 -15.89 -4.00 -24.71
N PHE A 18 -15.28 -4.22 -23.54
CA PHE A 18 -15.44 -3.34 -22.39
C PHE A 18 -14.08 -2.86 -21.86
N ILE A 19 -14.00 -1.59 -21.55
CA ILE A 19 -12.84 -0.98 -20.92
C ILE A 19 -13.25 -0.38 -19.57
N ARG A 20 -12.51 -0.73 -18.53
CA ARG A 20 -12.69 -0.14 -17.20
C ARG A 20 -11.69 0.98 -17.01
N LEU A 21 -12.18 2.20 -16.95
CA LEU A 21 -11.43 3.38 -16.56
C LEU A 21 -11.34 3.38 -15.04
N GLN A 22 -10.18 3.00 -14.51
CA GLN A 22 -9.95 2.81 -13.10
C GLN A 22 -9.26 4.01 -12.46
N PHE A 23 -9.64 4.34 -11.23
CA PHE A 23 -8.99 5.35 -10.39
C PHE A 23 -9.12 4.96 -8.91
N THR A 24 -8.44 5.65 -8.02
CA THR A 24 -8.41 5.30 -6.60
C THR A 24 -8.87 6.50 -5.77
N ASP A 25 -9.75 6.26 -4.79
CA ASP A 25 -10.14 7.31 -3.84
C ASP A 25 -9.05 7.56 -2.78
N ILE A 26 -9.21 8.59 -1.96
CA ILE A 26 -8.22 8.98 -0.94
C ILE A 26 -8.00 7.90 0.13
N PHE A 27 -8.93 6.97 0.31
CA PHE A 27 -8.84 5.87 1.27
C PHE A 27 -8.23 4.59 0.67
N GLY A 28 -7.79 4.62 -0.59
CA GLY A 28 -7.18 3.47 -1.25
C GLY A 28 -8.17 2.48 -1.82
N ASN A 29 -9.43 2.86 -2.03
CA ASN A 29 -10.41 2.01 -2.69
C ASN A 29 -10.40 2.25 -4.20
N MET A 30 -10.26 1.18 -4.97
CA MET A 30 -10.35 1.25 -6.42
C MET A 30 -11.78 1.48 -6.86
N LYS A 31 -11.98 2.47 -7.72
CA LYS A 31 -13.23 2.82 -8.40
C LYS A 31 -13.09 2.61 -9.90
N ASN A 32 -14.18 2.55 -10.63
CA ASN A 32 -14.13 2.52 -12.08
C ASN A 32 -15.40 3.02 -12.73
N VAL A 33 -15.25 3.55 -13.95
CA VAL A 33 -16.33 3.73 -14.92
C VAL A 33 -16.09 2.73 -16.05
N ALA A 34 -17.11 1.95 -16.42
CA ALA A 34 -17.00 1.02 -17.53
C ALA A 34 -17.57 1.66 -18.80
N ILE A 35 -16.82 1.57 -19.89
CA ILE A 35 -17.24 2.00 -21.22
C ILE A 35 -17.18 0.83 -22.20
N THR A 36 -17.95 0.90 -23.27
CA THR A 36 -17.81 0.00 -24.43
C THR A 36 -16.68 0.47 -25.34
N SER A 37 -16.13 -0.43 -26.15
CA SER A 37 -15.08 -0.11 -27.13
C SER A 37 -15.48 1.04 -28.07
N SER A 38 -16.76 1.19 -28.38
CA SER A 38 -17.28 2.31 -29.20
C SER A 38 -17.13 3.70 -28.56
N GLN A 39 -16.90 3.78 -27.23
CA GLN A 39 -16.66 5.03 -26.50
C GLN A 39 -15.17 5.28 -26.21
N LEU A 40 -14.30 4.36 -26.65
CA LEU A 40 -12.87 4.43 -26.34
C LEU A 40 -12.21 5.70 -26.86
N GLU A 41 -12.46 6.08 -28.11
CA GLU A 41 -11.91 7.30 -28.71
C GLU A 41 -12.22 8.56 -27.86
N LYS A 42 -13.47 8.67 -27.39
CA LYS A 42 -13.88 9.77 -26.50
C LYS A 42 -13.09 9.75 -25.17
N ALA A 43 -12.86 8.57 -24.61
CA ALA A 43 -12.07 8.43 -23.37
C ALA A 43 -10.60 8.80 -23.60
N LEU A 44 -9.99 8.33 -24.69
CA LEU A 44 -8.63 8.62 -25.05
C LEU A 44 -8.40 10.12 -25.38
N ASP A 45 -9.48 10.84 -25.72
CA ASP A 45 -9.46 12.31 -25.87
C ASP A 45 -9.70 13.05 -24.55
N ASN A 46 -9.65 12.38 -23.41
CA ASN A 46 -9.87 12.95 -22.06
C ASN A 46 -11.27 13.59 -21.90
N ARG A 47 -12.26 13.06 -22.59
CA ARG A 47 -13.64 13.57 -22.58
C ARG A 47 -14.63 12.68 -21.82
N CYS A 48 -14.10 11.75 -21.01
CA CYS A 48 -14.94 10.89 -20.16
C CYS A 48 -15.19 11.58 -18.83
N MET A 49 -16.38 12.13 -18.67
CA MET A 49 -16.83 12.82 -17.46
C MET A 49 -17.50 11.83 -16.51
N PHE A 50 -17.36 12.05 -15.22
CA PHE A 50 -18.07 11.32 -14.17
C PHE A 50 -18.45 12.27 -13.00
N ASP A 51 -19.42 11.84 -12.20
CA ASP A 51 -19.83 12.55 -10.99
C ASP A 51 -18.92 12.17 -9.80
N GLY A 52 -18.08 13.11 -9.39
CA GLY A 52 -17.18 12.95 -8.24
C GLY A 52 -17.86 13.16 -6.89
N SER A 53 -19.06 13.77 -6.84
CA SER A 53 -19.71 14.14 -5.56
C SER A 53 -20.18 12.94 -4.75
N SER A 54 -20.39 11.79 -5.41
CA SER A 54 -20.76 10.52 -4.77
C SER A 54 -19.56 9.70 -4.26
N ILE A 55 -18.34 10.21 -4.42
CA ILE A 55 -17.12 9.57 -3.97
C ILE A 55 -16.63 10.26 -2.70
N GLU A 56 -16.57 9.50 -1.60
CA GLU A 56 -16.13 10.04 -0.32
C GLU A 56 -14.75 10.69 -0.46
N GLY A 57 -14.66 11.94 -0.01
CA GLY A 57 -13.43 12.71 -0.03
C GLY A 57 -13.11 13.43 -1.33
N PHE A 58 -13.95 13.35 -2.38
CA PHE A 58 -13.65 14.04 -3.63
C PHE A 58 -14.16 15.49 -3.62
N VAL A 59 -15.34 15.75 -4.15
CA VAL A 59 -15.86 17.09 -4.36
C VAL A 59 -17.26 17.25 -3.77
N ARG A 60 -17.72 18.49 -3.69
CA ARG A 60 -19.09 18.80 -3.29
C ARG A 60 -20.04 18.63 -4.47
N ILE A 61 -21.33 18.57 -4.17
CA ILE A 61 -22.40 18.36 -5.17
C ILE A 61 -22.44 19.50 -6.22
N GLU A 62 -22.04 20.71 -5.82
CA GLU A 62 -22.01 21.89 -6.69
C GLU A 62 -20.83 21.89 -7.68
N GLU A 63 -19.83 21.02 -7.46
CA GLU A 63 -18.61 20.87 -8.28
C GLU A 63 -18.42 19.42 -8.73
N SER A 64 -19.53 18.72 -9.03
CA SER A 64 -19.54 17.27 -9.20
C SER A 64 -18.81 16.76 -10.45
N ASP A 65 -18.75 17.59 -11.50
CA ASP A 65 -18.19 17.16 -12.79
C ASP A 65 -16.67 17.02 -12.74
N MET A 66 -16.19 15.79 -12.98
CA MET A 66 -14.77 15.44 -13.03
C MET A 66 -14.48 14.67 -14.32
N TYR A 67 -13.22 14.69 -14.77
CA TYR A 67 -12.77 14.03 -15.99
C TYR A 67 -11.72 12.97 -15.70
N LEU A 68 -11.83 11.84 -16.38
CA LEU A 68 -10.84 10.77 -16.37
C LEU A 68 -9.87 10.95 -17.52
N HIS A 69 -8.58 11.02 -17.21
CA HIS A 69 -7.48 11.09 -18.16
C HIS A 69 -6.73 9.75 -18.14
N PRO A 70 -6.95 8.87 -19.14
CA PRO A 70 -6.34 7.55 -19.18
C PRO A 70 -4.81 7.61 -19.33
N ASP A 71 -4.09 6.91 -18.48
CA ASP A 71 -2.67 6.61 -18.63
C ASP A 71 -2.53 5.36 -19.52
N LEU A 72 -2.13 5.58 -20.76
CA LEU A 72 -2.15 4.56 -21.82
C LEU A 72 -1.19 3.39 -21.54
N ASP A 73 -0.10 3.66 -20.82
CA ASP A 73 0.89 2.62 -20.49
C ASP A 73 0.36 1.61 -19.45
N THR A 74 -0.80 1.91 -18.84
CA THR A 74 -1.47 1.02 -17.89
C THR A 74 -2.52 0.11 -18.52
N PHE A 75 -2.72 0.14 -19.85
CA PHE A 75 -3.67 -0.74 -20.53
C PHE A 75 -3.34 -2.21 -20.25
N THR A 76 -4.35 -2.96 -19.78
CA THR A 76 -4.18 -4.39 -19.47
C THR A 76 -5.49 -5.12 -19.65
N ILE A 77 -5.47 -6.30 -20.29
CA ILE A 77 -6.63 -7.18 -20.44
C ILE A 77 -6.75 -8.04 -19.19
N PHE A 78 -7.95 -8.21 -18.66
CA PHE A 78 -8.21 -9.06 -17.50
C PHE A 78 -8.28 -10.55 -17.86
N PRO A 79 -7.29 -11.38 -17.44
CA PRO A 79 -7.25 -12.81 -17.78
C PRO A 79 -8.44 -13.62 -17.24
N TRP A 80 -9.03 -13.14 -16.15
CA TRP A 80 -10.19 -13.82 -15.51
C TRP A 80 -11.54 -13.52 -16.16
N ARG A 81 -11.59 -12.77 -17.25
CA ARG A 81 -12.82 -12.46 -18.00
C ARG A 81 -12.95 -13.41 -19.20
N PRO A 82 -14.16 -13.47 -19.83
CA PRO A 82 -14.38 -14.29 -21.01
C PRO A 82 -13.35 -14.02 -22.10
N GLN A 83 -12.99 -15.06 -22.85
CA GLN A 83 -12.05 -14.97 -23.98
C GLN A 83 -12.69 -14.31 -25.21
N GLN A 84 -14.00 -14.30 -25.29
CA GLN A 84 -14.78 -13.58 -26.31
C GLN A 84 -15.45 -12.37 -25.67
N GLY A 85 -15.32 -11.22 -26.29
CA GLY A 85 -15.77 -9.95 -25.69
C GLY A 85 -14.96 -9.61 -24.45
N LYS A 86 -13.63 -9.59 -24.59
CA LYS A 86 -12.70 -9.35 -23.48
C LYS A 86 -12.94 -8.05 -22.76
N VAL A 87 -12.46 -7.97 -21.55
CA VAL A 87 -12.50 -6.77 -20.71
C VAL A 87 -11.08 -6.31 -20.42
N ALA A 88 -10.78 -5.06 -20.74
CA ALA A 88 -9.53 -4.40 -20.37
C ALA A 88 -9.75 -3.34 -19.29
N ARG A 89 -8.64 -2.84 -18.76
CA ARG A 89 -8.61 -1.66 -17.88
C ARG A 89 -7.60 -0.65 -18.37
N ILE A 90 -7.81 0.62 -18.03
CA ILE A 90 -6.82 1.69 -18.09
C ILE A 90 -6.92 2.46 -16.76
N ILE A 91 -5.80 2.71 -16.10
CA ILE A 91 -5.77 3.58 -14.92
C ILE A 91 -5.83 5.02 -15.38
N CYS A 92 -6.59 5.84 -14.67
CA CYS A 92 -6.83 7.23 -15.03
C CYS A 92 -6.39 8.16 -13.90
N ASP A 93 -5.81 9.28 -14.28
CA ASP A 93 -5.69 10.46 -13.45
C ASP A 93 -6.99 11.25 -13.46
N ILE A 94 -7.25 12.03 -12.42
CA ILE A 94 -8.50 12.79 -12.26
C ILE A 94 -8.20 14.27 -12.49
N TYR A 95 -9.06 14.89 -13.31
CA TYR A 95 -8.94 16.29 -13.68
C TYR A 95 -10.24 17.06 -13.43
N ARG A 96 -10.11 18.34 -13.14
CA ARG A 96 -11.22 19.29 -13.07
C ARG A 96 -11.71 19.70 -14.46
N PRO A 97 -12.92 20.29 -14.59
CA PRO A 97 -13.44 20.76 -15.88
C PRO A 97 -12.59 21.83 -16.56
N ASP A 98 -11.80 22.58 -15.79
CA ASP A 98 -10.87 23.59 -16.33
C ASP A 98 -9.56 23.01 -16.89
N GLY A 99 -9.40 21.69 -16.84
CA GLY A 99 -8.22 20.99 -17.34
C GLY A 99 -7.05 20.94 -16.35
N THR A 100 -7.26 21.35 -15.10
CA THR A 100 -6.25 21.20 -14.04
C THR A 100 -6.34 19.83 -13.38
N PRO A 101 -5.21 19.22 -12.95
CA PRO A 101 -5.25 18.01 -12.12
C PRO A 101 -6.04 18.24 -10.83
N PHE A 102 -6.79 17.23 -10.43
CA PHE A 102 -7.53 17.28 -9.17
C PHE A 102 -6.59 17.00 -7.98
N GLU A 103 -6.49 17.94 -7.06
CA GLU A 103 -5.61 17.84 -5.88
C GLU A 103 -6.03 16.76 -4.89
N GLY A 104 -7.26 16.25 -4.98
CA GLY A 104 -7.76 15.11 -4.20
C GLY A 104 -7.46 13.74 -4.83
N ASP A 105 -6.78 13.70 -5.97
CA ASP A 105 -6.32 12.45 -6.58
C ASP A 105 -5.03 11.95 -5.89
N PRO A 106 -5.05 10.78 -5.20
CA PRO A 106 -3.85 10.23 -4.58
C PRO A 106 -2.71 9.96 -5.58
N ARG A 107 -3.05 9.56 -6.80
CA ARG A 107 -2.08 9.30 -7.86
C ARG A 107 -1.35 10.60 -8.26
N TYR A 108 -2.06 11.71 -8.32
CA TYR A 108 -1.47 13.03 -8.56
C TYR A 108 -0.52 13.47 -7.42
N VAL A 109 -0.85 13.16 -6.15
CA VAL A 109 0.08 13.43 -5.04
C VAL A 109 1.40 12.70 -5.25
N LEU A 110 1.36 11.42 -5.60
CA LEU A 110 2.58 10.66 -5.89
C LEU A 110 3.34 11.23 -7.09
N GLN A 111 2.66 11.61 -8.16
CA GLN A 111 3.28 12.28 -9.33
C GLN A 111 4.07 13.52 -8.93
N LYS A 112 3.50 14.38 -8.07
CA LYS A 112 4.18 15.60 -7.60
C LYS A 112 5.49 15.29 -6.86
N VAL A 113 5.50 14.27 -6.00
CA VAL A 113 6.69 13.91 -5.23
C VAL A 113 7.73 13.18 -6.10
N ILE A 114 7.29 12.33 -7.03
CA ILE A 114 8.19 11.72 -8.04
C ILE A 114 8.87 12.82 -8.85
N LYS A 115 8.12 13.82 -9.29
CA LYS A 115 8.69 14.96 -10.04
C LYS A 115 9.77 15.70 -9.27
N GLN A 116 9.61 15.87 -7.94
CA GLN A 116 10.66 16.46 -7.09
C GLN A 116 11.93 15.61 -7.07
N ALA A 117 11.80 14.27 -7.01
CA ALA A 117 12.95 13.37 -7.10
C ALA A 117 13.64 13.43 -8.47
N GLU A 118 12.87 13.44 -9.56
CA GLU A 118 13.36 13.56 -10.93
C GLU A 118 14.12 14.88 -11.15
N ASP A 119 13.63 15.99 -10.60
CA ASP A 119 14.30 17.29 -10.70
C ASP A 119 15.66 17.30 -9.96
N MET A 120 15.85 16.38 -9.01
CA MET A 120 17.14 16.10 -8.36
C MET A 120 17.98 15.05 -9.11
N GLY A 121 17.45 14.47 -10.18
CA GLY A 121 18.08 13.43 -10.99
C GLY A 121 17.90 12.01 -10.44
N TYR A 122 16.90 11.77 -9.59
CA TYR A 122 16.65 10.47 -8.98
C TYR A 122 15.44 9.77 -9.58
N VAL A 123 15.53 8.44 -9.67
CA VAL A 123 14.40 7.54 -9.89
C VAL A 123 14.17 6.75 -8.60
N PHE A 124 12.95 6.74 -8.12
CA PHE A 124 12.56 6.02 -6.91
C PHE A 124 11.96 4.67 -7.27
N ASP A 125 12.59 3.60 -6.81
CA ASP A 125 12.15 2.22 -7.01
C ASP A 125 11.54 1.69 -5.72
N VAL A 126 10.43 0.96 -5.87
CA VAL A 126 9.64 0.40 -4.77
C VAL A 126 9.29 -1.06 -5.04
N GLY A 127 9.61 -1.95 -4.09
CA GLY A 127 9.21 -3.36 -4.06
C GLY A 127 8.34 -3.63 -2.84
N PRO A 128 7.02 -3.75 -3.02
CA PRO A 128 6.13 -4.05 -1.91
C PRO A 128 6.07 -5.55 -1.62
N GLU A 129 5.92 -5.91 -0.34
CA GLU A 129 5.56 -7.24 0.14
C GLU A 129 4.16 -7.13 0.76
N CYS A 130 3.15 -7.76 0.12
CA CYS A 130 1.75 -7.58 0.50
C CYS A 130 1.16 -8.87 1.05
N GLU A 131 0.96 -8.91 2.35
CA GLU A 131 0.32 -10.03 3.04
C GLU A 131 -1.21 -9.94 3.00
N PHE A 132 -1.88 -11.10 2.97
CA PHE A 132 -3.34 -11.18 2.97
C PHE A 132 -3.83 -12.49 3.59
N PHE A 133 -5.11 -12.51 3.99
CA PHE A 133 -5.75 -13.74 4.47
C PHE A 133 -6.75 -14.30 3.46
N LEU A 134 -6.80 -15.62 3.38
CA LEU A 134 -7.84 -16.38 2.70
C LEU A 134 -8.72 -17.09 3.74
N PHE A 135 -10.00 -16.76 3.74
CA PHE A 135 -11.00 -17.34 4.62
C PHE A 135 -12.09 -18.08 3.85
N ASN A 136 -12.75 -19.00 4.52
CA ASN A 136 -13.95 -19.62 4.00
C ASN A 136 -15.10 -18.59 3.92
N THR A 137 -16.05 -18.84 3.04
CA THR A 137 -17.35 -18.18 3.05
C THR A 137 -18.37 -19.06 3.75
N ASP A 138 -19.42 -18.44 4.28
CA ASP A 138 -20.58 -19.21 4.81
C ASP A 138 -21.42 -19.80 3.67
N ASP A 139 -22.47 -20.54 4.03
CA ASP A 139 -23.38 -21.18 3.06
C ASP A 139 -24.10 -20.17 2.14
N ASN A 140 -24.16 -18.91 2.51
CA ASN A 140 -24.71 -17.82 1.70
C ASN A 140 -23.63 -17.09 0.86
N GLY A 141 -22.37 -17.52 0.93
CA GLY A 141 -21.25 -16.88 0.27
C GLY A 141 -20.77 -15.59 0.95
N CYS A 142 -21.17 -15.32 2.20
CA CYS A 142 -20.72 -14.19 2.97
C CYS A 142 -19.32 -14.44 3.56
N PRO A 143 -18.48 -13.38 3.68
CA PRO A 143 -17.17 -13.49 4.29
C PRO A 143 -17.23 -13.98 5.76
N THR A 144 -16.31 -14.86 6.13
CA THR A 144 -16.06 -15.26 7.52
C THR A 144 -14.60 -14.99 7.91
N THR A 145 -14.23 -15.24 9.15
CA THR A 145 -12.84 -15.31 9.60
C THR A 145 -12.39 -16.75 9.86
N ASP A 146 -13.13 -17.71 9.33
CA ASP A 146 -12.85 -19.12 9.52
C ASP A 146 -11.90 -19.65 8.45
N THR A 147 -10.96 -20.48 8.91
CA THR A 147 -10.12 -21.31 8.06
C THR A 147 -10.07 -22.71 8.64
N THR A 148 -10.07 -23.72 7.76
CA THR A 148 -9.98 -25.13 8.17
C THR A 148 -8.54 -25.62 8.34
N GLU A 149 -7.58 -24.81 7.90
CA GLU A 149 -6.17 -25.17 7.98
C GLU A 149 -5.54 -24.76 9.32
N LYS A 150 -4.38 -25.36 9.59
CA LYS A 150 -3.50 -25.02 10.70
C LYS A 150 -2.05 -24.84 10.21
N ALA A 151 -1.90 -24.54 8.94
CA ALA A 151 -0.61 -24.31 8.32
C ALA A 151 0.11 -23.11 8.96
N GLY A 152 1.42 -23.11 8.82
CA GLY A 152 2.30 -22.06 9.31
C GLY A 152 3.29 -21.62 8.23
N TYR A 153 4.34 -20.93 8.64
CA TYR A 153 5.30 -20.30 7.74
C TYR A 153 5.96 -21.34 6.80
N PHE A 154 5.90 -21.07 5.47
CA PHE A 154 6.39 -21.95 4.42
C PHE A 154 5.75 -23.35 4.34
N GLU A 155 4.59 -23.53 4.95
CA GLU A 155 3.84 -24.77 4.82
C GLU A 155 3.39 -24.99 3.36
N MET A 156 3.20 -26.27 3.00
CA MET A 156 2.80 -26.66 1.65
C MET A 156 1.60 -27.62 1.71
N GLY A 157 1.00 -27.90 0.56
CA GLY A 157 -0.05 -28.92 0.48
C GLY A 157 0.43 -30.28 0.97
N PRO A 158 -0.44 -31.07 1.68
CA PRO A 158 -1.87 -30.83 1.82
C PRO A 158 -2.29 -29.94 3.00
N ASN A 159 -1.36 -29.38 3.77
CA ASN A 159 -1.67 -28.58 4.96
C ASN A 159 -2.08 -27.14 4.60
N ASP A 160 -1.48 -26.56 3.55
CA ASP A 160 -1.85 -25.28 2.97
C ASP A 160 -3.07 -25.44 2.06
N HIS A 161 -4.25 -25.08 2.55
CA HIS A 161 -5.50 -25.18 1.77
C HIS A 161 -5.67 -24.05 0.77
N GLY A 162 -4.91 -22.97 0.91
CA GLY A 162 -4.91 -21.82 -0.02
C GLY A 162 -3.98 -21.98 -1.21
N GLU A 163 -3.13 -23.01 -1.27
CA GLU A 163 -2.07 -23.20 -2.26
C GLU A 163 -2.58 -23.09 -3.72
N ASN A 164 -3.69 -23.76 -4.03
CA ASN A 164 -4.25 -23.73 -5.39
C ASN A 164 -4.77 -22.33 -5.77
N ALA A 165 -5.43 -21.64 -4.84
CA ALA A 165 -5.90 -20.28 -5.09
C ALA A 165 -4.70 -19.33 -5.26
N ARG A 166 -3.67 -19.44 -4.41
CA ARG A 166 -2.45 -18.64 -4.49
C ARG A 166 -1.70 -18.91 -5.80
N ARG A 167 -1.58 -20.17 -6.25
CA ARG A 167 -1.01 -20.54 -7.54
C ARG A 167 -1.74 -19.85 -8.71
N ASP A 168 -3.07 -19.89 -8.71
CA ASP A 168 -3.85 -19.28 -9.78
C ASP A 168 -3.78 -17.75 -9.73
N MET A 169 -3.60 -17.15 -8.54
CA MET A 169 -3.29 -15.72 -8.38
C MET A 169 -1.96 -15.36 -9.05
N VAL A 170 -0.90 -16.13 -8.77
CA VAL A 170 0.43 -15.95 -9.36
C VAL A 170 0.36 -15.98 -10.88
N LEU A 171 -0.21 -17.05 -11.46
CA LEU A 171 -0.32 -17.19 -12.92
C LEU A 171 -1.15 -16.06 -13.56
N THR A 172 -2.22 -15.64 -12.87
CA THR A 172 -3.05 -14.52 -13.33
C THR A 172 -2.28 -13.19 -13.32
N LEU A 173 -1.46 -12.96 -12.30
CA LEU A 173 -0.63 -11.75 -12.20
C LEU A 173 0.48 -11.76 -13.26
N GLU A 174 1.12 -12.91 -13.52
CA GLU A 174 2.11 -13.06 -14.61
C GLU A 174 1.48 -12.79 -15.99
N ASP A 175 0.25 -13.27 -16.23
CA ASP A 175 -0.51 -12.96 -17.46
C ASP A 175 -0.82 -11.45 -17.60
N MET A 176 -0.81 -10.71 -16.49
CA MET A 176 -0.98 -9.25 -16.46
C MET A 176 0.36 -8.49 -16.49
N GLY A 177 1.47 -9.18 -16.65
CA GLY A 177 2.80 -8.59 -16.80
C GLY A 177 3.58 -8.38 -15.50
N PHE A 178 3.11 -8.94 -14.37
CA PHE A 178 3.89 -8.95 -13.13
C PHE A 178 5.07 -9.92 -13.23
N GLU A 179 6.22 -9.51 -12.70
CA GLU A 179 7.35 -10.42 -12.48
C GLU A 179 7.26 -10.91 -11.01
N ILE A 180 6.77 -12.13 -10.81
CA ILE A 180 6.60 -12.72 -9.48
C ILE A 180 7.93 -13.28 -9.00
N GLU A 181 8.38 -12.89 -7.80
CA GLU A 181 9.64 -13.35 -7.19
C GLU A 181 9.42 -14.51 -6.22
N ALA A 182 8.35 -14.48 -5.43
CA ALA A 182 8.01 -15.53 -4.47
C ALA A 182 6.51 -15.58 -4.18
N SER A 183 6.03 -16.73 -3.71
CA SER A 183 4.72 -16.89 -3.12
C SER A 183 4.75 -18.01 -2.07
N HIS A 184 4.23 -17.74 -0.88
CA HIS A 184 4.27 -18.70 0.22
C HIS A 184 3.12 -18.53 1.21
N HIS A 185 2.93 -19.55 2.06
CA HIS A 185 2.09 -19.49 3.24
C HIS A 185 2.83 -18.72 4.34
N GLU A 186 2.11 -17.81 5.02
CA GLU A 186 2.63 -17.00 6.12
C GLU A 186 2.46 -17.68 7.49
N ALA A 187 2.89 -16.99 8.57
CA ALA A 187 2.94 -17.53 9.91
C ALA A 187 1.57 -17.88 10.49
N SER A 188 0.52 -17.17 10.09
CA SER A 188 -0.84 -17.37 10.63
C SER A 188 -1.68 -18.28 9.73
N PRO A 189 -2.54 -19.15 10.30
CA PRO A 189 -3.46 -19.95 9.50
C PRO A 189 -4.31 -19.10 8.56
N GLY A 190 -4.29 -19.45 7.26
CA GLY A 190 -4.96 -18.73 6.20
C GLY A 190 -4.24 -17.47 5.72
N GLN A 191 -3.03 -17.19 6.20
CA GLN A 191 -2.25 -16.03 5.78
C GLN A 191 -1.26 -16.40 4.67
N HIS A 192 -1.19 -15.54 3.66
CA HIS A 192 -0.40 -15.73 2.44
C HIS A 192 0.34 -14.46 2.07
N GLU A 193 1.42 -14.64 1.31
CA GLU A 193 2.19 -13.57 0.71
C GLU A 193 2.54 -13.92 -0.73
N ILE A 194 2.53 -12.91 -1.61
CA ILE A 194 3.00 -13.01 -2.99
C ILE A 194 3.85 -11.77 -3.25
N ASP A 195 5.14 -11.99 -3.49
CA ASP A 195 6.12 -10.95 -3.75
C ASP A 195 6.31 -10.79 -5.25
N PHE A 196 6.30 -9.56 -5.70
CA PHE A 196 6.59 -9.21 -7.08
C PHE A 196 7.70 -8.15 -7.14
N ARG A 197 8.44 -8.20 -8.24
CA ARG A 197 9.62 -7.39 -8.46
C ARG A 197 9.35 -5.90 -8.25
N TYR A 198 10.37 -5.21 -7.73
CA TYR A 198 10.34 -3.76 -7.61
C TYR A 198 10.20 -3.06 -8.97
N GLU A 199 9.51 -1.95 -8.97
CA GLU A 199 9.26 -1.10 -10.12
C GLU A 199 9.43 0.39 -9.75
N PRO A 200 9.53 1.31 -10.72
CA PRO A 200 9.39 2.73 -10.45
C PRO A 200 8.11 3.03 -9.65
N ALA A 201 8.18 3.95 -8.72
CA ALA A 201 7.18 4.17 -7.67
C ALA A 201 5.73 4.24 -8.15
N MET A 202 5.46 4.87 -9.30
CA MET A 202 4.10 4.94 -9.85
C MET A 202 3.61 3.58 -10.30
N HIS A 203 4.41 2.82 -11.03
CA HIS A 203 4.07 1.46 -11.45
C HIS A 203 3.89 0.54 -10.24
N ALA A 204 4.75 0.65 -9.21
CA ALA A 204 4.60 -0.13 -7.98
C ALA A 204 3.27 0.16 -7.27
N ALA A 205 2.85 1.43 -7.18
CA ALA A 205 1.56 1.80 -6.59
C ALA A 205 0.37 1.27 -7.41
N ASP A 206 0.41 1.42 -8.74
CA ASP A 206 -0.59 0.86 -9.67
C ASP A 206 -0.65 -0.67 -9.56
N ASN A 207 0.49 -1.33 -9.43
CA ASN A 207 0.60 -2.78 -9.26
C ASN A 207 0.01 -3.24 -7.93
N ILE A 208 0.23 -2.54 -6.81
CA ILE A 208 -0.42 -2.88 -5.52
C ILE A 208 -1.95 -2.85 -5.64
N MET A 209 -2.50 -1.84 -6.30
CA MET A 209 -3.95 -1.75 -6.50
C MET A 209 -4.48 -2.88 -7.39
N THR A 210 -3.77 -3.20 -8.46
CA THR A 210 -4.09 -4.31 -9.37
C THR A 210 -3.97 -5.66 -8.67
N PHE A 211 -2.93 -5.87 -7.89
CA PHE A 211 -2.71 -7.05 -7.06
C PHE A 211 -3.89 -7.31 -6.12
N LYS A 212 -4.31 -6.29 -5.36
CA LYS A 212 -5.48 -6.41 -4.46
C LYS A 212 -6.76 -6.81 -5.21
N LEU A 213 -6.97 -6.30 -6.41
CA LEU A 213 -8.12 -6.66 -7.25
C LEU A 213 -8.02 -8.12 -7.73
N ALA A 214 -6.86 -8.53 -8.25
CA ALA A 214 -6.63 -9.88 -8.75
C ALA A 214 -6.80 -10.93 -7.63
N VAL A 215 -6.15 -10.73 -6.50
CA VAL A 215 -6.22 -11.63 -5.34
C VAL A 215 -7.66 -11.84 -4.88
N LYS A 216 -8.43 -10.75 -4.67
CA LYS A 216 -9.85 -10.84 -4.29
C LYS A 216 -10.70 -11.55 -5.34
N THR A 217 -10.42 -11.30 -6.62
CA THR A 217 -11.18 -11.89 -7.73
C THR A 217 -10.93 -13.39 -7.85
N ILE A 218 -9.67 -13.81 -7.77
CA ILE A 218 -9.30 -15.22 -7.89
C ILE A 218 -9.72 -16.00 -6.64
N ALA A 219 -9.54 -15.44 -5.43
CA ALA A 219 -10.05 -16.05 -4.20
C ALA A 219 -11.55 -16.37 -4.29
N LYS A 220 -12.35 -15.41 -4.78
CA LYS A 220 -13.80 -15.60 -4.98
C LYS A 220 -14.11 -16.73 -5.97
N ARG A 221 -13.28 -16.94 -7.01
CA ARG A 221 -13.47 -18.05 -7.97
C ARG A 221 -13.16 -19.42 -7.35
N HIS A 222 -12.32 -19.44 -6.31
CA HIS A 222 -12.04 -20.63 -5.51
C HIS A 222 -13.01 -20.82 -4.33
N GLY A 223 -14.09 -20.02 -4.24
CA GLY A 223 -15.05 -20.09 -3.14
C GLY A 223 -14.52 -19.55 -1.82
N MET A 224 -13.44 -18.76 -1.87
CA MET A 224 -12.79 -18.16 -0.71
C MET A 224 -13.01 -16.64 -0.67
N HIS A 225 -12.82 -16.05 0.51
CA HIS A 225 -12.77 -14.62 0.72
C HIS A 225 -11.32 -14.17 1.02
N ALA A 226 -10.76 -13.32 0.17
CA ALA A 226 -9.48 -12.68 0.43
C ALA A 226 -9.68 -11.34 1.13
N THR A 227 -8.93 -11.10 2.21
CA THR A 227 -8.95 -9.83 2.93
C THR A 227 -7.54 -9.28 3.15
N PHE A 228 -7.41 -7.98 2.95
CA PHE A 228 -6.23 -7.17 3.29
C PHE A 228 -6.41 -6.41 4.61
N MET A 229 -7.34 -6.84 5.45
CA MET A 229 -7.55 -6.29 6.78
C MET A 229 -6.29 -6.50 7.62
N PRO A 230 -5.76 -5.45 8.30
CA PRO A 230 -4.49 -5.55 9.02
C PRO A 230 -4.46 -6.60 10.12
N LYS A 231 -5.57 -6.81 10.82
CA LYS A 231 -5.71 -7.81 11.91
C LYS A 231 -7.09 -8.44 11.88
N PRO A 232 -7.35 -9.41 11.01
CA PRO A 232 -8.68 -9.99 10.87
C PRO A 232 -9.01 -11.00 12.00
N LYS A 233 -7.99 -11.53 12.71
CA LYS A 233 -8.15 -12.56 13.74
C LYS A 233 -7.29 -12.28 14.98
N SER A 234 -7.86 -12.45 16.15
CA SER A 234 -7.14 -12.32 17.42
C SER A 234 -6.18 -13.50 17.65
N GLY A 235 -5.07 -13.23 18.35
CA GLY A 235 -4.13 -14.27 18.76
C GLY A 235 -3.18 -14.80 17.69
N VAL A 236 -3.19 -14.24 16.46
CA VAL A 236 -2.30 -14.59 15.35
C VAL A 236 -1.61 -13.33 14.79
N SER A 237 -0.59 -13.45 13.96
CA SER A 237 0.03 -12.30 13.27
C SER A 237 -0.98 -11.63 12.33
N GLY A 238 -0.81 -10.33 12.10
CA GLY A 238 -1.61 -9.56 11.13
C GLY A 238 -0.87 -9.36 9.83
N SER A 239 -1.52 -8.76 8.83
CA SER A 239 -0.99 -8.53 7.49
C SER A 239 -0.28 -7.18 7.39
N GLY A 240 0.99 -7.20 7.02
CA GLY A 240 1.80 -6.04 6.68
C GLY A 240 1.81 -5.75 5.18
N MET A 241 2.25 -4.55 4.85
CA MET A 241 2.69 -4.16 3.52
C MET A 241 4.09 -3.55 3.68
N HIS A 242 5.11 -4.41 3.64
CA HIS A 242 6.48 -3.92 3.76
C HIS A 242 6.86 -3.20 2.47
N ILE A 243 7.52 -2.05 2.61
CA ILE A 243 7.92 -1.22 1.48
C ILE A 243 9.44 -1.24 1.36
N ASN A 244 9.95 -2.00 0.40
CA ASN A 244 11.35 -1.98 0.01
C ASN A 244 11.61 -0.79 -0.92
N MET A 245 12.61 0.02 -0.63
CA MET A 245 12.87 1.30 -1.30
C MET A 245 14.32 1.42 -1.71
N SER A 246 14.57 1.96 -2.90
CA SER A 246 15.89 2.42 -3.32
C SER A 246 15.79 3.63 -4.25
N LEU A 247 16.89 4.39 -4.36
CA LEU A 247 17.02 5.47 -5.32
C LEU A 247 18.09 5.14 -6.35
N ARG A 248 17.80 5.41 -7.62
CA ARG A 248 18.78 5.34 -8.71
C ARG A 248 19.09 6.74 -9.24
N LYS A 249 20.36 6.92 -9.61
CA LYS A 249 20.83 8.07 -10.38
C LYS A 249 21.73 7.57 -11.50
N ASP A 250 21.50 8.03 -12.72
CA ASP A 250 22.23 7.57 -13.92
C ASP A 250 22.27 6.04 -14.04
N GLY A 251 21.14 5.37 -13.71
CA GLY A 251 20.98 3.92 -13.76
C GLY A 251 21.66 3.14 -12.62
N LYS A 252 22.32 3.82 -11.66
CA LYS A 252 23.01 3.18 -10.53
C LYS A 252 22.25 3.40 -9.23
N ASN A 253 22.16 2.35 -8.42
CA ASN A 253 21.63 2.43 -7.06
C ASN A 253 22.58 3.30 -6.20
N ILE A 254 22.06 4.43 -5.68
CA ILE A 254 22.85 5.37 -4.89
C ILE A 254 22.89 5.03 -3.40
N PHE A 255 22.13 4.03 -2.96
CA PHE A 255 22.15 3.58 -1.56
C PHE A 255 23.33 2.67 -1.22
N ALA A 256 24.01 2.13 -2.22
CA ALA A 256 25.13 1.22 -2.04
C ALA A 256 26.47 1.96 -1.87
N ASP A 257 27.27 1.55 -0.85
CA ASP A 257 28.68 1.89 -0.72
C ASP A 257 29.44 0.66 -0.20
N GLU A 258 30.30 0.08 -1.02
CA GLU A 258 31.08 -1.11 -0.68
C GLU A 258 32.12 -0.88 0.42
N ASN A 259 32.49 0.38 0.70
CA ASN A 259 33.45 0.74 1.72
C ASN A 259 32.81 0.96 3.11
N ASP A 260 31.49 1.06 3.18
CA ASP A 260 30.79 1.19 4.46
C ASP A 260 30.59 -0.19 5.12
N LYS A 261 30.65 -0.22 6.45
CA LYS A 261 30.53 -1.46 7.27
C LYS A 261 29.19 -2.20 7.07
N PHE A 262 28.15 -1.49 6.63
CA PHE A 262 26.82 -2.02 6.38
C PHE A 262 26.46 -2.01 4.89
N GLY A 263 27.35 -1.54 4.03
CA GLY A 263 27.15 -1.43 2.60
C GLY A 263 26.25 -0.25 2.19
N LEU A 264 26.06 0.75 3.07
CA LEU A 264 25.17 1.89 2.87
C LEU A 264 25.95 3.16 2.55
N SER A 265 25.49 3.88 1.54
CA SER A 265 25.99 5.22 1.25
C SER A 265 25.53 6.25 2.29
N GLN A 266 26.17 7.41 2.30
CA GLN A 266 25.73 8.53 3.14
C GLN A 266 24.31 9.00 2.79
N ASP A 267 23.91 8.94 1.52
CA ASP A 267 22.55 9.26 1.08
C ASP A 267 21.53 8.27 1.63
N ALA A 268 21.85 6.97 1.70
CA ALA A 268 21.00 5.97 2.34
C ALA A 268 20.81 6.26 3.82
N TYR A 269 21.87 6.63 4.55
CA TYR A 269 21.73 7.05 5.96
C TYR A 269 20.85 8.28 6.11
N TYR A 270 20.99 9.29 5.26
CA TYR A 270 20.14 10.47 5.31
C TYR A 270 18.67 10.12 4.98
N PHE A 271 18.44 9.24 4.03
CA PHE A 271 17.10 8.76 3.69
C PHE A 271 16.44 8.05 4.89
N ILE A 272 17.17 7.15 5.57
CA ILE A 272 16.72 6.50 6.82
C ILE A 272 16.40 7.56 7.88
N GLY A 273 17.29 8.56 8.06
CA GLY A 273 17.10 9.65 9.00
C GLY A 273 15.81 10.44 8.74
N GLY A 274 15.51 10.72 7.49
CA GLY A 274 14.28 11.38 7.07
C GLY A 274 13.02 10.55 7.38
N LEU A 275 13.03 9.26 7.02
CA LEU A 275 11.95 8.34 7.37
C LEU A 275 11.72 8.29 8.88
N MET A 276 12.77 8.11 9.69
CA MET A 276 12.65 8.04 11.14
C MET A 276 12.15 9.34 11.78
N LYS A 277 12.43 10.48 11.16
CA LYS A 277 11.96 11.79 11.62
C LYS A 277 10.44 11.93 11.46
N HIS A 278 9.88 11.47 10.34
CA HIS A 278 8.50 11.74 9.95
C HIS A 278 7.54 10.56 10.15
N ILE A 279 8.02 9.36 10.45
CA ILE A 279 7.18 8.15 10.45
C ILE A 279 6.06 8.18 11.50
N TYR A 280 6.26 8.86 12.64
CA TYR A 280 5.26 8.98 13.67
C TYR A 280 4.00 9.69 13.11
N GLU A 281 4.20 10.80 12.44
CA GLU A 281 3.16 11.63 11.82
C GLU A 281 2.58 11.00 10.54
N MET A 282 3.39 10.17 9.84
CA MET A 282 2.92 9.38 8.67
C MET A 282 1.99 8.24 9.06
N THR A 283 1.96 7.82 10.32
CA THR A 283 1.30 6.58 10.75
C THR A 283 -0.20 6.57 10.44
N ALA A 284 -0.89 7.71 10.49
CA ALA A 284 -2.29 7.80 10.11
C ALA A 284 -2.57 7.39 8.65
N ILE A 285 -1.59 7.57 7.75
CA ILE A 285 -1.68 7.18 6.33
C ILE A 285 -1.17 5.75 6.12
N THR A 286 -0.07 5.37 6.76
CA THR A 286 0.55 4.05 6.59
C THR A 286 -0.21 2.95 7.33
N ASN A 287 -0.98 3.31 8.35
CA ASN A 287 -1.78 2.42 9.21
C ASN A 287 -3.16 3.06 9.47
N PRO A 288 -4.05 3.05 8.45
CA PRO A 288 -5.16 3.98 8.33
C PRO A 288 -6.42 3.62 9.13
N LEU A 289 -6.49 2.44 9.74
CA LEU A 289 -7.72 1.93 10.36
C LEU A 289 -7.56 1.79 11.86
N VAL A 290 -8.67 1.86 12.59
CA VAL A 290 -8.70 1.39 13.99
C VAL A 290 -8.10 -0.01 14.12
N ASN A 291 -8.35 -0.87 13.15
CA ASN A 291 -7.83 -2.24 13.09
C ASN A 291 -6.32 -2.32 12.88
N SER A 292 -5.70 -1.32 12.23
CA SER A 292 -4.24 -1.24 12.03
C SER A 292 -3.48 -1.33 13.36
N TYR A 293 -3.98 -0.68 14.40
CA TYR A 293 -3.36 -0.64 15.73
C TYR A 293 -3.57 -1.93 16.55
N LYS A 294 -4.44 -2.82 16.08
CA LYS A 294 -4.56 -4.21 16.60
C LYS A 294 -3.49 -5.14 16.00
N ARG A 295 -2.88 -4.75 14.86
CA ARG A 295 -1.66 -5.37 14.32
C ARG A 295 -0.41 -4.83 15.01
N LEU A 296 -0.33 -3.52 15.24
CA LEU A 296 0.82 -2.86 15.88
C LEU A 296 0.80 -3.08 17.41
N VAL A 297 0.95 -4.33 17.83
CA VAL A 297 0.98 -4.74 19.24
C VAL A 297 2.16 -5.67 19.51
N SER A 298 2.65 -5.68 20.77
CA SER A 298 3.77 -6.54 21.16
C SER A 298 3.40 -8.03 21.08
N GLY A 299 4.39 -8.87 20.77
CA GLY A 299 4.23 -10.33 20.72
C GLY A 299 3.88 -10.90 19.34
N PHE A 300 3.72 -10.06 18.33
CA PHE A 300 3.55 -10.39 16.92
C PHE A 300 4.61 -9.68 16.09
N GLU A 301 4.87 -10.10 14.87
CA GLU A 301 6.02 -9.63 14.05
C GLU A 301 5.88 -8.19 13.51
N ALA A 302 5.01 -7.36 14.07
CA ALA A 302 4.83 -5.98 13.69
C ALA A 302 5.77 -5.04 14.48
N PRO A 303 6.45 -4.08 13.83
CA PRO A 303 7.34 -3.14 14.50
C PRO A 303 6.57 -2.07 15.26
N LEU A 304 6.97 -1.79 16.50
CA LEU A 304 6.34 -0.79 17.36
C LEU A 304 7.22 0.43 17.60
N HIS A 305 8.54 0.25 17.51
CA HIS A 305 9.53 1.23 17.93
C HIS A 305 10.26 1.83 16.74
N ILE A 306 10.41 3.14 16.73
CA ILE A 306 11.09 3.91 15.66
C ILE A 306 12.60 3.67 15.75
N THR A 307 13.04 2.60 15.13
CA THR A 307 14.43 2.14 15.12
C THR A 307 14.78 1.55 13.77
N TRP A 308 16.08 1.43 13.50
CA TRP A 308 16.56 0.75 12.30
C TRP A 308 17.64 -0.27 12.63
N SER A 309 17.80 -1.28 11.77
CA SER A 309 18.86 -2.27 11.89
C SER A 309 19.19 -2.96 10.58
N VAL A 310 20.37 -3.58 10.56
CA VAL A 310 20.81 -4.45 9.49
C VAL A 310 20.46 -5.89 9.86
N ARG A 311 19.73 -6.61 8.98
CA ARG A 311 19.34 -8.04 9.10
C ARG A 311 18.33 -8.39 10.20
N ASN A 312 18.19 -7.61 11.24
CA ASN A 312 17.23 -7.83 12.32
C ASN A 312 15.79 -7.51 11.84
N ARG A 313 14.80 -8.33 12.18
CA ARG A 313 13.38 -8.15 11.78
C ARG A 313 12.53 -7.41 12.81
N SER A 314 13.05 -7.12 14.01
CA SER A 314 12.30 -6.41 15.05
C SER A 314 12.19 -4.88 14.89
N PRO A 315 13.13 -4.15 14.24
CA PRO A 315 13.04 -2.72 14.01
C PRO A 315 12.00 -2.34 12.95
N LEU A 316 11.61 -1.06 12.99
CA LEU A 316 10.73 -0.42 12.02
C LEU A 316 11.34 -0.40 10.61
N ILE A 317 12.63 -0.04 10.54
CA ILE A 317 13.38 0.00 9.29
C ILE A 317 14.44 -1.10 9.32
N ARG A 318 14.38 -1.98 8.34
CA ARG A 318 15.34 -3.06 8.14
C ARG A 318 16.16 -2.82 6.89
N ILE A 319 17.45 -3.13 6.98
CA ILE A 319 18.34 -3.20 5.81
C ILE A 319 18.54 -4.68 5.49
N PRO A 320 17.94 -5.21 4.42
CA PRO A 320 18.14 -6.61 4.00
C PRO A 320 19.60 -6.91 3.64
N SER A 321 20.00 -8.18 3.68
CA SER A 321 21.35 -8.62 3.32
C SER A 321 21.51 -8.65 1.81
N ALA A 322 21.51 -7.49 1.17
CA ALA A 322 21.80 -7.33 -0.24
C ALA A 322 23.02 -6.40 -0.41
N VAL A 323 23.72 -6.53 -1.52
CA VAL A 323 24.92 -5.74 -1.83
C VAL A 323 24.80 -5.14 -3.25
N GLY A 324 25.50 -4.02 -3.45
CA GLY A 324 25.54 -3.36 -4.75
C GLY A 324 24.16 -2.90 -5.22
N GLY A 325 23.76 -3.33 -6.41
CA GLY A 325 22.47 -2.95 -7.02
C GLY A 325 21.22 -3.35 -6.22
N GLY A 326 21.33 -4.37 -5.34
CA GLY A 326 20.24 -4.84 -4.50
C GLY A 326 20.11 -4.14 -3.15
N THR A 327 20.98 -3.18 -2.82
CA THR A 327 20.92 -2.42 -1.55
C THR A 327 19.62 -1.63 -1.47
N ARG A 328 18.85 -1.84 -0.38
CA ARG A 328 17.53 -1.23 -0.20
C ARG A 328 17.21 -1.02 1.27
N ILE A 329 16.23 -0.19 1.52
CA ILE A 329 15.68 0.13 2.83
C ILE A 329 14.26 -0.43 2.88
N GLU A 330 13.95 -1.26 3.88
CA GLU A 330 12.62 -1.85 4.08
C GLU A 330 11.92 -1.15 5.24
N LEU A 331 10.79 -0.49 4.96
CA LEU A 331 9.89 0.04 5.98
C LEU A 331 8.81 -1.01 6.28
N ARG A 332 8.70 -1.43 7.55
CA ARG A 332 7.90 -2.61 7.95
C ARG A 332 6.57 -2.28 8.64
N SER A 333 6.34 -1.02 9.02
CA SER A 333 5.11 -0.64 9.73
C SER A 333 3.86 -0.58 8.86
N PRO A 334 3.88 -0.16 7.58
CA PRO A 334 2.67 -0.03 6.79
C PRO A 334 1.88 -1.33 6.72
N ASP A 335 0.57 -1.24 6.57
CA ASP A 335 -0.31 -2.37 6.33
C ASP A 335 -1.08 -2.24 5.01
N CYS A 336 -1.66 -3.35 4.57
CA CYS A 336 -2.31 -3.44 3.28
C CYS A 336 -3.62 -2.64 3.15
N ALA A 337 -4.15 -2.07 4.24
CA ALA A 337 -5.29 -1.14 4.15
C ALA A 337 -4.87 0.26 3.71
N ALA A 338 -3.58 0.58 3.80
CA ALA A 338 -3.05 1.87 3.38
C ALA A 338 -3.27 2.13 1.88
N ASN A 339 -3.47 3.42 1.56
CA ASN A 339 -3.44 3.89 0.18
C ASN A 339 -1.99 3.87 -0.34
N PRO A 340 -1.65 3.04 -1.34
CA PRO A 340 -0.26 2.88 -1.76
C PRO A 340 0.32 4.17 -2.36
N TYR A 341 -0.47 4.96 -3.08
CA TYR A 341 0.01 6.22 -3.67
C TYR A 341 0.43 7.21 -2.58
N LEU A 342 -0.39 7.41 -1.56
CA LEU A 342 -0.10 8.32 -0.46
C LEU A 342 1.06 7.81 0.41
N THR A 343 1.07 6.50 0.70
CA THR A 343 2.15 5.87 1.48
C THR A 343 3.50 6.02 0.79
N ILE A 344 3.58 5.70 -0.49
CA ILE A 344 4.82 5.78 -1.28
C ILE A 344 5.25 7.24 -1.45
N ALA A 345 4.30 8.16 -1.68
CA ALA A 345 4.59 9.59 -1.75
C ALA A 345 5.23 10.12 -0.45
N LEU A 346 4.67 9.76 0.71
CA LEU A 346 5.20 10.18 2.00
C LEU A 346 6.57 9.55 2.30
N CYS A 347 6.78 8.28 1.96
CA CYS A 347 8.09 7.62 2.09
C CYS A 347 9.16 8.35 1.26
N LEU A 348 8.85 8.65 0.00
CA LEU A 348 9.77 9.39 -0.86
C LEU A 348 10.05 10.80 -0.33
N ALA A 349 9.00 11.56 0.00
CA ALA A 349 9.13 12.92 0.51
C ALA A 349 9.97 12.97 1.81
N ALA A 350 9.69 12.07 2.76
CA ALA A 350 10.44 11.96 4.01
C ALA A 350 11.93 11.61 3.76
N GLY A 351 12.20 10.66 2.87
CA GLY A 351 13.57 10.32 2.49
C GLY A 351 14.32 11.48 1.84
N LEU A 352 13.67 12.19 0.92
CA LEU A 352 14.24 13.39 0.27
C LEU A 352 14.48 14.53 1.26
N ASP A 353 13.58 14.75 2.23
CA ASP A 353 13.79 15.70 3.33
C ASP A 353 15.05 15.32 4.15
N GLY A 354 15.22 14.05 4.44
CA GLY A 354 16.40 13.52 5.10
C GLY A 354 17.69 13.82 4.34
N MET A 355 17.70 13.55 3.03
CA MET A 355 18.86 13.81 2.17
C MET A 355 19.15 15.31 2.04
N LYS A 356 18.13 16.13 1.78
CA LYS A 356 18.25 17.58 1.64
C LYS A 356 18.78 18.26 2.90
N ASN A 357 18.30 17.84 4.06
CA ASN A 357 18.66 18.41 5.35
C ASN A 357 19.79 17.64 6.07
N LYS A 358 20.35 16.60 5.43
CA LYS A 358 21.43 15.76 5.96
C LYS A 358 21.12 15.18 7.34
N ILE A 359 19.91 14.64 7.50
CA ILE A 359 19.42 14.10 8.76
C ILE A 359 20.07 12.73 8.98
N THR A 360 20.95 12.65 9.97
CA THR A 360 21.60 11.39 10.33
C THR A 360 20.70 10.58 11.26
N PRO A 361 20.43 9.30 10.95
CA PRO A 361 19.66 8.44 11.85
C PRO A 361 20.44 8.18 13.15
N PRO A 362 19.75 7.84 14.27
CA PRO A 362 20.40 7.38 15.47
C PRO A 362 21.16 6.06 15.23
N GLU A 363 21.91 5.61 16.23
CA GLU A 363 22.64 4.34 16.16
C GLU A 363 21.69 3.17 15.92
N ASN A 364 22.09 2.23 15.03
CA ASN A 364 21.27 1.06 14.73
C ASN A 364 21.17 0.09 15.93
N ILE A 365 20.03 -0.60 16.03
CA ILE A 365 19.73 -1.53 17.12
C ILE A 365 19.91 -2.98 16.66
N GLN A 366 20.98 -3.62 17.08
CA GLN A 366 21.30 -5.02 16.74
C GLN A 366 20.54 -6.05 17.60
N LYS A 367 20.12 -5.64 18.81
CA LYS A 367 19.36 -6.49 19.73
C LYS A 367 17.90 -6.63 19.27
N ASN A 368 17.25 -7.70 19.70
CA ASN A 368 15.79 -7.80 19.61
C ASN A 368 15.15 -6.74 20.53
N ILE A 369 14.47 -5.78 19.95
CA ILE A 369 13.90 -4.63 20.66
C ILE A 369 12.84 -5.07 21.69
N PHE A 370 12.10 -6.13 21.40
CA PHE A 370 11.07 -6.66 22.32
C PHE A 370 11.67 -7.26 23.59
N SER A 371 12.97 -7.58 23.62
CA SER A 371 13.69 -8.06 24.82
C SER A 371 14.38 -6.96 25.62
N MET A 372 14.33 -5.69 25.17
CA MET A 372 14.91 -4.56 25.88
C MET A 372 13.97 -4.07 26.98
N SER A 373 14.57 -3.65 28.12
CA SER A 373 13.78 -3.02 29.18
C SER A 373 13.36 -1.59 28.81
N GLU A 374 12.35 -1.04 29.50
CA GLU A 374 11.89 0.32 29.26
C GLU A 374 13.00 1.36 29.62
N GLU A 375 13.85 1.06 30.61
CA GLU A 375 15.01 1.86 30.96
C GLU A 375 16.03 1.88 29.82
N GLU A 376 16.38 0.72 29.24
CA GLU A 376 17.28 0.64 28.07
C GLU A 376 16.75 1.41 26.86
N LYS A 377 15.43 1.35 26.62
CA LYS A 377 14.77 2.10 25.54
C LYS A 377 14.83 3.61 25.79
N ALA A 378 14.57 4.04 27.03
CA ALA A 378 14.63 5.44 27.44
C ALA A 378 16.05 6.02 27.31
N GLU A 379 17.07 5.30 27.77
CA GLU A 379 18.48 5.69 27.64
C GLU A 379 18.92 5.92 26.19
N ARG A 380 18.35 5.14 25.25
CA ARG A 380 18.61 5.24 23.81
C ARG A 380 17.66 6.18 23.09
N ASN A 381 16.74 6.84 23.81
CA ASN A 381 15.71 7.71 23.26
C ASN A 381 14.88 7.03 22.15
N ILE A 382 14.56 5.74 22.33
CA ILE A 382 13.74 4.97 21.40
C ILE A 382 12.27 5.36 21.59
N LYS A 383 11.69 5.98 20.56
CA LYS A 383 10.27 6.33 20.53
C LYS A 383 9.44 5.17 19.97
N SER A 384 8.17 5.10 20.34
CA SER A 384 7.19 4.18 19.76
C SER A 384 6.33 4.89 18.70
N LEU A 385 5.73 4.11 17.80
CA LEU A 385 4.66 4.58 16.93
C LEU A 385 3.42 4.94 17.75
N PRO A 386 2.44 5.70 17.19
CA PRO A 386 1.14 5.90 17.81
C PRO A 386 0.48 4.56 18.18
N THR A 387 -0.25 4.52 19.28
CA THR A 387 -0.86 3.29 19.79
C THR A 387 -2.31 3.08 19.37
N ASN A 388 -2.91 4.09 18.78
CA ASN A 388 -4.28 4.07 18.28
C ASN A 388 -4.46 5.10 17.15
N LEU A 389 -5.59 5.02 16.45
CA LEU A 389 -5.89 5.89 15.32
C LEU A 389 -6.00 7.37 15.73
N SER A 390 -6.54 7.67 16.92
CA SER A 390 -6.68 9.05 17.39
C SER A 390 -5.33 9.74 17.53
N ASP A 391 -4.37 9.07 18.21
CA ASP A 391 -3.02 9.62 18.40
C ASP A 391 -2.31 9.88 17.07
N ALA A 392 -2.47 8.96 16.11
CA ALA A 392 -1.86 9.08 14.79
C ALA A 392 -2.48 10.23 13.97
N VAL A 393 -3.81 10.39 14.04
CA VAL A 393 -4.51 11.49 13.34
C VAL A 393 -4.19 12.84 13.97
N GLU A 394 -4.08 12.91 15.31
CA GLU A 394 -3.65 14.13 16.00
C GLU A 394 -2.22 14.52 15.60
N ALA A 395 -1.31 13.56 15.54
CA ALA A 395 0.06 13.81 15.10
C ALA A 395 0.11 14.35 13.65
N MET A 396 -0.64 13.73 12.73
CA MET A 396 -0.77 14.18 11.34
C MET A 396 -1.35 15.60 11.24
N GLU A 397 -2.38 15.92 12.04
CA GLU A 397 -3.02 17.23 12.04
C GLU A 397 -2.09 18.36 12.51
N GLN A 398 -1.12 18.04 13.36
CA GLN A 398 -0.16 19.01 13.90
C GLN A 398 1.11 19.15 13.05
N ASP A 399 1.30 18.30 12.03
CA ASP A 399 2.52 18.26 11.23
C ASP A 399 2.34 18.93 9.86
N ALA A 400 3.00 20.07 9.68
CA ALA A 400 2.95 20.84 8.44
C ALA A 400 3.61 20.10 7.27
N PHE A 401 4.64 19.28 7.51
CA PHE A 401 5.33 18.55 6.43
C PHE A 401 4.40 17.54 5.76
N ILE A 402 3.67 16.75 6.56
CA ILE A 402 2.71 15.76 6.02
C ILE A 402 1.60 16.45 5.25
N GLN A 403 1.06 17.55 5.80
CA GLN A 403 -0.01 18.33 5.16
C GLN A 403 0.48 18.98 3.84
N ASP A 404 1.69 19.49 3.79
CA ASP A 404 2.28 20.05 2.56
C ASP A 404 2.45 19.00 1.45
N VAL A 405 2.86 17.78 1.80
CA VAL A 405 2.99 16.67 0.84
C VAL A 405 1.64 16.25 0.28
N LEU A 406 0.67 16.04 1.15
CA LEU A 406 -0.67 15.56 0.76
C LEU A 406 -1.51 16.66 0.09
N GLY A 407 -1.30 17.91 0.48
CA GLY A 407 -2.11 19.05 0.09
C GLY A 407 -3.31 19.26 1.00
N GLU A 408 -3.84 20.48 0.99
CA GLU A 408 -4.91 20.92 1.90
C GLU A 408 -6.19 20.08 1.77
N HIS A 409 -6.59 19.75 0.54
CA HIS A 409 -7.81 18.98 0.28
C HIS A 409 -7.75 17.61 0.93
N ILE A 410 -6.74 16.80 0.58
CA ILE A 410 -6.60 15.44 1.13
C ILE A 410 -6.43 15.49 2.65
N SER A 411 -5.57 16.38 3.18
CA SER A 411 -5.32 16.48 4.61
C SER A 411 -6.60 16.73 5.39
N ASN A 412 -7.38 17.74 4.99
CA ASN A 412 -8.62 18.12 5.68
C ASN A 412 -9.66 17.00 5.64
N VAL A 413 -9.90 16.43 4.47
CA VAL A 413 -10.92 15.39 4.31
C VAL A 413 -10.51 14.11 5.04
N TYR A 414 -9.25 13.73 4.92
CA TYR A 414 -8.72 12.52 5.55
C TYR A 414 -8.76 12.61 7.08
N ILE A 415 -8.26 13.70 7.66
CA ILE A 415 -8.28 13.93 9.11
C ILE A 415 -9.72 13.88 9.66
N ASN A 416 -10.66 14.57 9.00
CA ASN A 416 -12.05 14.59 9.45
C ASN A 416 -12.71 13.20 9.37
N SER A 417 -12.48 12.46 8.28
CA SER A 417 -13.02 11.11 8.12
C SER A 417 -12.44 10.14 9.16
N LYS A 418 -11.14 10.25 9.47
CA LYS A 418 -10.50 9.38 10.47
C LYS A 418 -10.89 9.72 11.91
N LYS A 419 -11.16 10.98 12.21
CA LYS A 419 -11.78 11.39 13.49
C LYS A 419 -13.18 10.80 13.64
N ASP A 420 -14.00 10.84 12.57
CA ASP A 420 -15.32 10.20 12.59
C ASP A 420 -15.25 8.67 12.75
N GLU A 421 -14.31 8.01 12.06
CA GLU A 421 -14.07 6.57 12.22
C GLU A 421 -13.74 6.23 13.69
N TRP A 422 -12.85 7.00 14.31
CA TRP A 422 -12.48 6.83 15.72
C TRP A 422 -13.66 7.04 16.65
N ASP A 423 -14.42 8.11 16.46
CA ASP A 423 -15.62 8.42 17.24
C ASP A 423 -16.68 7.31 17.17
N ARG A 424 -16.92 6.77 15.96
CA ARG A 424 -17.83 5.63 15.77
C ARG A 424 -17.35 4.39 16.49
N TYR A 425 -16.05 4.12 16.42
CA TYR A 425 -15.45 2.99 17.14
C TYR A 425 -15.59 3.13 18.67
N CYS A 426 -15.32 4.31 19.23
CA CYS A 426 -15.43 4.57 20.66
C CYS A 426 -16.87 4.44 21.19
N ARG A 427 -17.86 4.64 20.34
CA ARG A 427 -19.29 4.47 20.71
C ARG A 427 -19.81 3.04 20.53
N ALA A 428 -19.06 2.20 19.86
CA ALA A 428 -19.46 0.82 19.62
C ALA A 428 -19.23 -0.02 20.88
N VAL A 429 -20.27 -0.75 21.31
CA VAL A 429 -20.13 -1.77 22.34
C VAL A 429 -19.71 -3.07 21.67
N THR A 430 -18.53 -3.55 22.02
CA THR A 430 -17.96 -4.77 21.43
C THR A 430 -18.45 -6.02 22.14
N GLN A 431 -18.45 -7.18 21.45
CA GLN A 431 -18.79 -8.45 22.08
C GLN A 431 -17.85 -8.76 23.25
N TRP A 432 -16.57 -8.39 23.17
CA TRP A 432 -15.62 -8.54 24.26
C TRP A 432 -16.05 -7.80 25.53
N GLU A 433 -16.57 -6.58 25.42
CA GLU A 433 -17.07 -5.80 26.57
C GLU A 433 -18.30 -6.48 27.18
N VAL A 434 -19.22 -6.99 26.35
CA VAL A 434 -20.39 -7.72 26.78
C VAL A 434 -19.97 -8.99 27.55
N ASP A 435 -19.07 -9.78 26.95
CA ASP A 435 -18.58 -11.04 27.54
C ASP A 435 -17.80 -10.80 28.84
N GLU A 436 -17.07 -9.70 28.95
CA GLU A 436 -16.23 -9.41 30.12
C GLU A 436 -16.99 -8.74 31.26
N TYR A 437 -18.02 -7.92 30.97
CA TYR A 437 -18.62 -7.05 31.95
C TYR A 437 -20.09 -7.34 32.30
N LEU A 438 -20.88 -7.94 31.38
CA LEU A 438 -22.33 -8.05 31.55
C LEU A 438 -22.72 -8.78 32.85
N ASP A 439 -22.02 -9.85 33.20
CA ASP A 439 -22.30 -10.65 34.40
C ASP A 439 -21.61 -10.12 35.68
N LYS A 440 -20.71 -9.12 35.54
CA LYS A 440 -19.96 -8.57 36.68
C LYS A 440 -20.58 -7.33 37.28
N PHE A 441 -21.35 -6.60 36.47
CA PHE A 441 -21.96 -5.32 36.83
C PHE A 441 -23.45 -5.27 36.43
#